data_be95de22b9f108a04a12facd533f460f
#
_entry.id   be95de22b9f108a04a12facd533f460f
#
_cell.length_a   1.000
_cell.length_b   1.000
_cell.length_c   1.000
_cell.angle_alpha   90.00
_cell.angle_beta   90.00
_cell.angle_gamma   90.00
#
_symmetry.space_group_name_H-M   'P 1'
#
loop_
_entity.id
_entity.type
_entity.pdbx_description
1 polymer ?
#
loop_
_entity_poly.entity_id
_entity_poly.type
_entity_poly.pdbx_seq_one_letter_code
_entity_poly.pdbx_strand_id
1 'polypeptide(L)'
;MALRITLDEADFKELVSEIESQANYRKPIAFGIARVDRGQLDPSKILQATFPFMNWNENFGSAAILLGALQESGIEVDFSGSEFACDVKKKFLKSAMNAFTPYLNKAFDDAHKNVQVIKTLDWIAQTEKLKKDYRIVFLFEDEKPLSPEAVYLKLYALSTGKAALRSVNLTGAFSVLENVAWSFGQPIELEWLRQNEIEMKLYGHYPLIESVDKFPRFLSHIIPANNTRVLDASKVRMGAQLHPGTTIMPGASYVNFNAGTTGPVMVEGRISSSVIVGSGSDVGGGASILGVLSGTNGNPVSIGENTLLGANSVTGIPLGNACIVDAGISILEGTKVGISANELAKIAEANPNVKFKKVGKEEIVFLKGLELAGLNGIHFRQNSVNGMIQAARSKRDIKLNSELH
;
A
#
# COMPACT_ATOMS: atom_id res chain seq x y z
N MET A 1 32.43 7.75 -16.11
CA MET A 1 32.67 9.13 -15.64
C MET A 1 33.04 9.05 -14.16
N ALA A 2 34.08 9.77 -13.72
CA ALA A 2 34.43 9.82 -12.30
C ALA A 2 33.56 10.89 -11.62
N LEU A 3 32.89 10.56 -10.53
CA LEU A 3 32.16 11.54 -9.74
C LEU A 3 33.16 12.43 -8.97
N ARG A 4 33.09 13.74 -9.21
CA ARG A 4 33.87 14.71 -8.48
C ARG A 4 33.27 15.01 -7.10
N ILE A 5 34.07 15.56 -6.21
CA ILE A 5 33.58 16.20 -5.00
C ILE A 5 32.86 17.48 -5.44
N THR A 6 31.60 17.60 -5.16
CA THR A 6 30.87 18.84 -5.44
C THR A 6 31.08 19.84 -4.31
N LEU A 7 31.29 21.11 -4.67
CA LEU A 7 31.63 22.15 -3.71
C LEU A 7 30.40 22.85 -3.14
N ASP A 8 29.38 23.05 -3.97
CA ASP A 8 28.12 23.70 -3.62
C ASP A 8 26.92 23.12 -4.39
N GLU A 9 25.74 23.71 -4.22
CA GLU A 9 24.53 23.30 -4.88
C GLU A 9 24.54 23.50 -6.41
N ALA A 10 25.28 24.49 -6.92
CA ALA A 10 25.39 24.74 -8.35
C ALA A 10 26.23 23.66 -9.01
N ASP A 11 27.38 23.34 -8.44
CA ASP A 11 28.24 22.24 -8.89
C ASP A 11 27.54 20.87 -8.79
N PHE A 12 26.74 20.66 -7.75
CA PHE A 12 25.89 19.46 -7.66
C PHE A 12 24.90 19.37 -8.82
N LYS A 13 24.20 20.46 -9.16
CA LYS A 13 23.22 20.48 -10.27
C LYS A 13 23.90 20.28 -11.62
N GLU A 14 25.10 20.85 -11.80
CA GLU A 14 25.89 20.62 -13.00
C GLU A 14 26.27 19.14 -13.15
N LEU A 15 26.78 18.51 -12.08
CA LEU A 15 27.10 17.08 -12.07
C LEU A 15 25.88 16.20 -12.39
N VAL A 16 24.71 16.52 -11.83
CA VAL A 16 23.44 15.84 -12.15
C VAL A 16 23.16 15.95 -13.65
N SER A 17 23.25 17.16 -14.22
CA SER A 17 23.00 17.38 -15.65
C SER A 17 23.99 16.63 -16.55
N GLU A 18 25.25 16.54 -16.16
CA GLU A 18 26.26 15.76 -16.85
C GLU A 18 25.93 14.27 -16.89
N ILE A 19 25.43 13.71 -15.76
CA ILE A 19 25.04 12.30 -15.68
C ILE A 19 23.77 12.05 -16.53
N GLU A 20 22.78 12.92 -16.41
CA GLU A 20 21.51 12.81 -17.15
C GLU A 20 21.70 12.96 -18.66
N SER A 21 22.75 13.66 -19.12
CA SER A 21 23.07 13.82 -20.55
C SER A 21 23.75 12.60 -21.19
N GLN A 22 24.11 11.59 -20.43
CA GLN A 22 24.72 10.37 -20.97
C GLN A 22 23.73 9.63 -21.90
N ALA A 23 24.23 9.16 -23.04
CA ALA A 23 23.38 8.55 -24.08
C ALA A 23 22.51 7.38 -23.61
N ASN A 24 22.97 6.64 -22.60
CA ASN A 24 22.25 5.47 -22.07
C ASN A 24 21.55 5.77 -20.74
N TYR A 25 21.53 7.04 -20.27
CA TYR A 25 20.86 7.37 -19.03
C TYR A 25 19.35 7.22 -19.16
N ARG A 26 18.76 6.54 -18.21
CA ARG A 26 17.30 6.41 -18.07
C ARG A 26 16.89 6.82 -16.67
N LYS A 27 16.00 7.80 -16.59
CA LYS A 27 15.49 8.32 -15.34
C LYS A 27 14.58 7.28 -14.66
N PRO A 28 14.86 6.86 -13.41
CA PRO A 28 14.00 5.92 -12.72
C PRO A 28 12.73 6.59 -12.19
N ILE A 29 11.63 5.86 -12.17
CA ILE A 29 10.37 6.27 -11.53
C ILE A 29 10.41 6.03 -10.02
N ALA A 30 11.18 5.04 -9.56
CA ALA A 30 11.33 4.75 -8.15
C ALA A 30 12.72 4.23 -7.84
N PHE A 31 13.21 4.50 -6.63
CA PHE A 31 14.49 3.98 -6.17
C PHE A 31 14.63 4.06 -4.65
N GLY A 32 15.54 3.27 -4.12
CA GLY A 32 15.92 3.31 -2.72
C GLY A 32 17.02 2.31 -2.39
N ILE A 33 17.59 2.43 -1.20
CA ILE A 33 18.52 1.44 -0.66
C ILE A 33 17.80 0.67 0.45
N ALA A 34 17.76 -0.66 0.33
CA ALA A 34 17.15 -1.56 1.29
C ALA A 34 18.20 -2.34 2.07
N ARG A 35 17.91 -2.61 3.35
CA ARG A 35 18.46 -3.77 4.05
C ARG A 35 17.61 -4.99 3.64
N VAL A 36 18.26 -6.09 3.30
CA VAL A 36 17.59 -7.33 2.91
C VAL A 36 17.83 -8.43 3.94
N ASP A 37 16.80 -9.23 4.16
CA ASP A 37 16.90 -10.49 4.91
C ASP A 37 16.96 -11.63 3.89
N ARG A 38 17.99 -12.48 4.04
CA ARG A 38 18.27 -13.55 3.09
C ARG A 38 17.76 -14.88 3.62
N GLY A 39 17.55 -15.82 2.71
CA GLY A 39 17.21 -17.19 3.05
C GLY A 39 18.26 -17.85 3.96
N GLN A 40 17.79 -18.63 4.93
CA GLN A 40 18.63 -19.37 5.86
C GLN A 40 19.28 -20.58 5.19
N LEU A 41 18.57 -21.25 4.26
CA LEU A 41 19.10 -22.37 3.48
C LEU A 41 19.83 -21.90 2.23
N ASP A 42 19.30 -20.89 1.57
CA ASP A 42 19.88 -20.32 0.34
C ASP A 42 20.03 -18.81 0.50
N PRO A 43 21.22 -18.32 0.90
CA PRO A 43 21.50 -16.89 1.04
C PRO A 43 21.43 -16.08 -0.25
N SER A 44 21.26 -16.71 -1.42
CA SER A 44 21.00 -16.00 -2.67
C SER A 44 19.57 -15.50 -2.76
N LYS A 45 18.62 -16.14 -2.07
CA LYS A 45 17.22 -15.73 -1.97
C LYS A 45 17.09 -14.49 -1.08
N ILE A 46 16.25 -13.57 -1.49
CA ILE A 46 15.84 -12.42 -0.69
C ILE A 46 14.42 -12.68 -0.21
N LEU A 47 14.25 -12.72 1.11
CA LEU A 47 12.96 -12.98 1.74
C LEU A 47 12.22 -11.70 2.08
N GLN A 48 12.97 -10.62 2.40
CA GLN A 48 12.44 -9.32 2.77
C GLN A 48 13.39 -8.20 2.36
N ALA A 49 12.83 -7.04 2.00
CA ALA A 49 13.59 -5.81 1.76
C ALA A 49 12.98 -4.66 2.58
N THR A 50 13.77 -4.08 3.49
CA THR A 50 13.38 -2.97 4.35
C THR A 50 14.02 -1.67 3.84
N PHE A 51 13.20 -0.76 3.33
CA PHE A 51 13.65 0.55 2.85
C PHE A 51 13.49 1.58 3.99
N PRO A 52 14.58 2.13 4.54
CA PRO A 52 14.49 3.22 5.51
C PRO A 52 13.91 4.49 4.88
N PHE A 53 14.14 4.66 3.59
CA PHE A 53 13.56 5.70 2.75
C PHE A 53 13.51 5.21 1.29
N MET A 54 12.45 5.57 0.59
CA MET A 54 12.30 5.28 -0.82
C MET A 54 11.71 6.49 -1.56
N ASN A 55 11.92 6.54 -2.86
CA ASN A 55 11.49 7.60 -3.74
C ASN A 55 10.53 7.05 -4.79
N TRP A 56 9.47 7.81 -5.09
CA TRP A 56 8.52 7.50 -6.15
C TRP A 56 8.20 8.77 -6.91
N ASN A 57 8.67 8.88 -8.14
CA ASN A 57 8.58 10.07 -8.99
C ASN A 57 9.11 11.36 -8.32
N GLU A 58 10.16 11.25 -7.55
CA GLU A 58 10.77 12.36 -6.81
C GLU A 58 12.29 12.20 -6.71
N ASN A 59 13.00 13.26 -6.29
CA ASN A 59 14.43 13.26 -5.98
C ASN A 59 15.34 12.75 -7.13
N PHE A 60 15.01 13.08 -8.37
CA PHE A 60 15.71 12.60 -9.56
C PHE A 60 17.20 12.95 -9.58
N GLY A 61 17.60 14.11 -9.02
CA GLY A 61 19.01 14.44 -8.85
C GLY A 61 19.74 13.43 -7.95
N SER A 62 19.10 12.98 -6.86
CA SER A 62 19.68 11.90 -6.04
C SER A 62 19.79 10.59 -6.84
N ALA A 63 18.79 10.27 -7.65
CA ALA A 63 18.82 9.08 -8.51
C ALA A 63 20.00 9.12 -9.49
N ALA A 64 20.20 10.26 -10.16
CA ALA A 64 21.32 10.46 -11.09
C ALA A 64 22.67 10.25 -10.40
N ILE A 65 22.88 10.87 -9.25
CA ILE A 65 24.10 10.70 -8.45
C ILE A 65 24.33 9.24 -8.06
N LEU A 66 23.30 8.54 -7.59
CA LEU A 66 23.43 7.14 -7.17
C LEU A 66 23.73 6.22 -8.36
N LEU A 67 23.13 6.45 -9.55
CA LEU A 67 23.44 5.74 -10.78
C LEU A 67 24.89 6.01 -11.24
N GLY A 68 25.33 7.27 -11.22
CA GLY A 68 26.72 7.63 -11.53
C GLY A 68 27.71 7.00 -10.56
N ALA A 69 27.40 6.94 -9.26
CA ALA A 69 28.24 6.30 -8.25
C ALA A 69 28.37 4.77 -8.45
N LEU A 70 27.30 4.10 -8.93
CA LEU A 70 27.38 2.70 -9.33
C LEU A 70 28.34 2.50 -10.48
N GLN A 71 28.21 3.28 -11.55
CA GLN A 71 29.08 3.21 -12.73
C GLN A 71 30.56 3.47 -12.34
N GLU A 72 30.83 4.49 -11.53
CA GLU A 72 32.18 4.77 -11.02
C GLU A 72 32.73 3.61 -10.17
N SER A 73 31.87 2.92 -9.43
CA SER A 73 32.26 1.75 -8.63
C SER A 73 32.54 0.50 -9.48
N GLY A 74 32.37 0.58 -10.80
CA GLY A 74 32.59 -0.50 -11.75
C GLY A 74 31.37 -1.45 -11.85
N ILE A 75 30.18 -0.99 -11.51
CA ILE A 75 28.93 -1.72 -11.70
C ILE A 75 28.27 -1.19 -12.97
N GLU A 76 28.11 -2.06 -13.94
CA GLU A 76 27.35 -1.78 -15.15
C GLU A 76 25.86 -1.80 -14.81
N VAL A 77 25.17 -0.69 -15.04
CA VAL A 77 23.73 -0.56 -14.81
C VAL A 77 23.02 -0.97 -16.10
N ASP A 78 22.20 -1.99 -16.03
CA ASP A 78 21.33 -2.37 -17.12
C ASP A 78 20.11 -1.45 -17.19
N PHE A 79 20.13 -0.50 -18.12
CA PHE A 79 19.04 0.42 -18.39
C PHE A 79 17.98 -0.14 -19.35
N SER A 80 18.17 -1.34 -19.91
CA SER A 80 17.23 -1.94 -20.86
C SER A 80 16.03 -2.60 -20.16
N GLY A 81 16.23 -3.06 -18.92
CA GLY A 81 15.18 -3.66 -18.09
C GLY A 81 14.22 -2.67 -17.46
N SER A 82 13.11 -3.16 -16.92
CA SER A 82 12.15 -2.35 -16.12
C SER A 82 12.66 -2.07 -14.71
N GLU A 83 13.58 -2.88 -14.19
CA GLU A 83 14.17 -2.74 -12.85
C GLU A 83 15.65 -3.13 -12.86
N PHE A 84 16.38 -2.58 -11.89
CA PHE A 84 17.77 -2.93 -11.62
C PHE A 84 18.02 -2.95 -10.11
N ALA A 85 18.71 -3.99 -9.63
CA ALA A 85 19.11 -4.07 -8.22
C ALA A 85 20.50 -4.70 -8.10
N CYS A 86 21.33 -4.15 -7.21
CA CYS A 86 22.66 -4.69 -6.94
C CYS A 86 23.09 -4.45 -5.49
N ASP A 87 24.13 -5.17 -5.04
CA ASP A 87 24.70 -5.01 -3.71
C ASP A 87 25.41 -3.67 -3.56
N VAL A 88 25.21 -3.00 -2.42
CA VAL A 88 25.93 -1.79 -2.05
C VAL A 88 27.38 -2.11 -1.69
N LYS A 89 28.33 -1.40 -2.30
CA LYS A 89 29.77 -1.56 -2.08
C LYS A 89 30.39 -0.30 -1.45
N LYS A 90 31.50 -0.45 -0.71
CA LYS A 90 32.21 0.69 -0.09
C LYS A 90 32.62 1.76 -1.12
N LYS A 91 33.06 1.35 -2.32
CA LYS A 91 33.44 2.30 -3.38
C LYS A 91 32.25 3.14 -3.83
N PHE A 92 31.07 2.52 -4.00
CA PHE A 92 29.82 3.22 -4.30
C PHE A 92 29.48 4.27 -3.23
N LEU A 93 29.53 3.89 -1.94
CA LEU A 93 29.25 4.82 -0.83
C LEU A 93 30.19 6.02 -0.85
N LYS A 94 31.50 5.78 -1.04
CA LYS A 94 32.49 6.85 -1.12
C LYS A 94 32.21 7.82 -2.29
N SER A 95 31.88 7.29 -3.47
CA SER A 95 31.55 8.11 -4.64
C SER A 95 30.29 8.94 -4.41
N ALA A 96 29.24 8.33 -3.85
CA ALA A 96 28.00 9.03 -3.51
C ALA A 96 28.24 10.11 -2.44
N MET A 97 29.03 9.84 -1.39
CA MET A 97 29.40 10.82 -0.36
C MET A 97 30.11 12.04 -0.97
N ASN A 98 31.06 11.83 -1.89
CA ASN A 98 31.76 12.92 -2.58
C ASN A 98 30.76 13.83 -3.35
N ALA A 99 29.84 13.24 -4.07
CA ALA A 99 28.84 13.98 -4.84
C ALA A 99 27.77 14.66 -3.96
N PHE A 100 27.51 14.14 -2.77
CA PHE A 100 26.56 14.75 -1.82
C PHE A 100 27.21 15.72 -0.82
N THR A 101 28.48 16.10 -1.01
CA THR A 101 29.25 16.96 -0.07
C THR A 101 28.48 18.22 0.38
N PRO A 102 27.79 18.99 -0.49
CA PRO A 102 27.09 20.20 -0.06
C PRO A 102 25.93 19.95 0.94
N TYR A 103 25.43 18.70 0.97
CA TYR A 103 24.27 18.32 1.78
C TYR A 103 24.64 17.49 3.02
N LEU A 104 25.89 17.09 3.20
CA LEU A 104 26.30 16.19 4.28
C LEU A 104 26.05 16.78 5.68
N ASN A 105 26.17 18.08 5.85
CA ASN A 105 25.87 18.75 7.12
C ASN A 105 24.37 18.90 7.38
N LYS A 106 23.55 18.77 6.34
CA LYS A 106 22.08 18.80 6.38
C LYS A 106 21.47 17.39 6.30
N ALA A 107 22.26 16.34 6.44
CA ALA A 107 21.83 14.96 6.22
C ALA A 107 20.71 14.49 7.17
N PHE A 108 20.57 15.12 8.33
CA PHE A 108 19.53 14.79 9.31
C PHE A 108 18.26 15.62 9.16
N ASP A 109 18.23 16.58 8.24
CA ASP A 109 17.03 17.33 7.89
C ASP A 109 16.06 16.44 7.08
N ASP A 110 14.77 16.67 7.22
CA ASP A 110 13.75 15.87 6.49
C ASP A 110 13.88 15.98 4.98
N ALA A 111 14.41 17.10 4.47
CA ALA A 111 14.61 17.33 3.05
C ALA A 111 15.72 16.45 2.41
N HIS A 112 16.60 15.83 3.18
CA HIS A 112 17.80 15.15 2.67
C HIS A 112 17.90 13.66 3.06
N LYS A 113 16.76 12.94 3.07
CA LYS A 113 16.71 11.53 3.50
C LYS A 113 17.63 10.59 2.71
N ASN A 114 17.79 10.78 1.39
CA ASN A 114 18.74 9.98 0.61
C ASN A 114 20.19 10.19 1.08
N VAL A 115 20.58 11.42 1.41
CA VAL A 115 21.91 11.74 1.95
C VAL A 115 22.10 11.12 3.33
N GLN A 116 21.06 11.16 4.18
CA GLN A 116 21.07 10.50 5.49
C GLN A 116 21.31 9.00 5.36
N VAL A 117 20.65 8.31 4.43
CA VAL A 117 20.85 6.87 4.16
C VAL A 117 22.30 6.59 3.76
N ILE A 118 22.85 7.36 2.81
CA ILE A 118 24.23 7.17 2.34
C ILE A 118 25.24 7.43 3.47
N LYS A 119 25.07 8.51 4.24
CA LYS A 119 25.95 8.86 5.37
C LYS A 119 25.93 7.78 6.46
N THR A 120 24.76 7.26 6.78
CA THR A 120 24.59 6.18 7.76
C THR A 120 25.27 4.89 7.29
N LEU A 121 25.08 4.51 6.02
CA LEU A 121 25.71 3.33 5.45
C LEU A 121 27.24 3.46 5.35
N ASP A 122 27.76 4.65 5.04
CA ASP A 122 29.19 4.91 5.04
C ASP A 122 29.78 4.75 6.45
N TRP A 123 29.10 5.27 7.48
CA TRP A 123 29.50 5.07 8.87
C TRP A 123 29.51 3.57 9.27
N ILE A 124 28.46 2.81 8.91
CA ILE A 124 28.41 1.35 9.12
C ILE A 124 29.59 0.67 8.41
N ALA A 125 29.90 1.07 7.18
CA ALA A 125 30.97 0.49 6.40
C ALA A 125 32.39 0.78 6.96
N GLN A 126 32.53 1.87 7.74
CA GLN A 126 33.78 2.23 8.42
C GLN A 126 33.94 1.54 9.77
N THR A 127 32.85 1.39 10.53
CA THR A 127 32.84 0.83 11.89
C THR A 127 32.69 -0.69 11.92
N GLU A 128 32.02 -1.24 10.91
CA GLU A 128 31.75 -2.67 10.78
C GLU A 128 32.12 -3.17 9.38
N LYS A 129 32.17 -4.50 9.22
CA LYS A 129 32.26 -5.09 7.89
C LYS A 129 30.92 -4.96 7.19
N LEU A 130 30.87 -4.13 6.10
CA LEU A 130 29.69 -4.02 5.28
C LEU A 130 29.33 -5.41 4.71
N LYS A 131 28.22 -5.97 5.19
CA LYS A 131 27.70 -7.26 4.73
C LYS A 131 26.97 -7.07 3.39
N LYS A 132 26.69 -8.17 2.70
CA LYS A 132 25.87 -8.18 1.47
C LYS A 132 24.37 -7.99 1.74
N ASP A 133 24.02 -7.38 2.87
CA ASP A 133 22.64 -7.22 3.30
C ASP A 133 22.04 -5.87 2.86
N TYR A 134 22.81 -5.07 2.12
CA TYR A 134 22.33 -3.78 1.59
C TYR A 134 22.32 -3.80 0.08
N ARG A 135 21.17 -3.47 -0.50
CA ARG A 135 20.97 -3.43 -1.95
C ARG A 135 20.38 -2.11 -2.38
N ILE A 136 20.88 -1.56 -3.47
CA ILE A 136 20.23 -0.43 -4.14
C ILE A 136 19.31 -0.95 -5.25
N VAL A 137 18.14 -0.35 -5.35
CA VAL A 137 17.06 -0.78 -6.26
C VAL A 137 16.56 0.43 -7.05
N PHE A 138 16.40 0.25 -8.36
CA PHE A 138 15.79 1.22 -9.26
C PHE A 138 14.66 0.55 -10.04
N LEU A 139 13.55 1.25 -10.20
CA LEU A 139 12.50 0.92 -11.16
C LEU A 139 12.50 1.98 -12.25
N PHE A 140 12.67 1.59 -13.49
CA PHE A 140 12.64 2.48 -14.65
C PHE A 140 11.24 2.57 -15.26
N GLU A 141 10.41 1.54 -15.05
CA GLU A 141 9.02 1.47 -15.47
C GLU A 141 8.17 0.79 -14.41
N ASP A 142 6.87 1.09 -14.38
CA ASP A 142 5.91 0.40 -13.51
C ASP A 142 5.37 -0.88 -14.18
N GLU A 143 6.29 -1.79 -14.46
CA GLU A 143 6.00 -3.10 -15.02
C GLU A 143 5.82 -4.16 -13.93
N LYS A 144 5.48 -5.39 -14.33
CA LYS A 144 5.43 -6.56 -13.45
C LYS A 144 6.78 -6.70 -12.70
N PRO A 145 6.78 -6.73 -11.35
CA PRO A 145 8.03 -6.87 -10.61
C PRO A 145 8.68 -8.23 -10.86
N LEU A 146 10.00 -8.23 -11.03
CA LEU A 146 10.81 -9.42 -11.28
C LEU A 146 11.60 -9.87 -10.04
N SER A 147 11.78 -9.00 -9.06
CA SER A 147 12.51 -9.27 -7.82
C SER A 147 11.69 -8.99 -6.57
N PRO A 148 11.99 -9.65 -5.44
CA PRO A 148 11.38 -9.32 -4.15
C PRO A 148 11.58 -7.85 -3.78
N GLU A 149 12.77 -7.27 -4.04
CA GLU A 149 13.08 -5.88 -3.74
C GLU A 149 12.16 -4.92 -4.51
N ALA A 150 11.85 -5.20 -5.78
CA ALA A 150 10.92 -4.41 -6.57
C ALA A 150 9.49 -4.50 -6.03
N VAL A 151 9.05 -5.70 -5.60
CA VAL A 151 7.75 -5.84 -4.91
C VAL A 151 7.70 -4.98 -3.66
N TYR A 152 8.72 -5.10 -2.79
CA TYR A 152 8.76 -4.33 -1.54
C TYR A 152 8.78 -2.81 -1.81
N LEU A 153 9.56 -2.34 -2.79
CA LEU A 153 9.61 -0.92 -3.16
C LEU A 153 8.22 -0.40 -3.56
N LYS A 154 7.47 -1.17 -4.35
CA LYS A 154 6.08 -0.87 -4.73
C LYS A 154 5.12 -0.89 -3.53
N LEU A 155 5.25 -1.86 -2.63
CA LEU A 155 4.44 -1.92 -1.41
C LEU A 155 4.72 -0.74 -0.48
N TYR A 156 5.98 -0.31 -0.37
CA TYR A 156 6.34 0.91 0.36
C TYR A 156 5.71 2.15 -0.28
N ALA A 157 5.76 2.28 -1.62
CA ALA A 157 5.16 3.42 -2.33
C ALA A 157 3.66 3.56 -2.00
N LEU A 158 2.92 2.45 -1.97
CA LEU A 158 1.52 2.42 -1.58
C LEU A 158 1.34 2.75 -0.09
N SER A 159 2.04 2.04 0.80
CA SER A 159 1.84 2.17 2.24
C SER A 159 2.25 3.54 2.80
N THR A 160 3.22 4.21 2.18
CA THR A 160 3.64 5.57 2.56
C THR A 160 2.83 6.67 1.86
N GLY A 161 1.88 6.32 0.99
CA GLY A 161 1.07 7.28 0.24
C GLY A 161 1.81 8.00 -0.89
N LYS A 162 3.02 7.56 -1.26
CA LYS A 162 3.79 8.14 -2.38
C LYS A 162 3.21 7.73 -3.75
N ALA A 163 2.56 6.58 -3.81
CA ALA A 163 1.75 6.16 -4.94
C ALA A 163 0.29 6.02 -4.51
N ALA A 164 -0.63 6.40 -5.39
CA ALA A 164 -2.05 6.24 -5.12
C ALA A 164 -2.45 4.75 -5.14
N LEU A 165 -3.45 4.39 -4.36
CA LEU A 165 -4.04 3.05 -4.44
C LEU A 165 -4.50 2.75 -5.87
N ARG A 166 -4.30 1.53 -6.34
CA ARG A 166 -4.62 1.05 -7.70
C ARG A 166 -3.76 1.64 -8.83
N SER A 167 -2.77 2.49 -8.53
CA SER A 167 -1.92 3.10 -9.56
C SER A 167 -0.62 2.32 -9.82
N VAL A 168 -0.32 1.29 -9.03
CA VAL A 168 0.94 0.53 -9.09
C VAL A 168 0.69 -0.87 -9.63
N ASN A 169 1.51 -1.30 -10.58
CA ASN A 169 1.43 -2.65 -11.14
C ASN A 169 2.04 -3.67 -10.16
N LEU A 170 1.17 -4.46 -9.52
CA LEU A 170 1.53 -5.56 -8.62
C LEU A 170 1.28 -6.95 -9.24
N THR A 171 1.04 -7.01 -10.55
CA THR A 171 0.79 -8.27 -11.27
C THR A 171 1.96 -9.23 -11.05
N GLY A 172 1.70 -10.42 -10.54
CA GLY A 172 2.73 -11.43 -10.31
C GLY A 172 3.53 -11.28 -9.00
N ALA A 173 3.26 -10.29 -8.15
CA ALA A 173 3.95 -10.13 -6.87
C ALA A 173 3.92 -11.40 -6.00
N PHE A 174 2.79 -12.12 -5.99
CA PHE A 174 2.68 -13.41 -5.29
C PHE A 174 3.59 -14.53 -5.82
N SER A 175 3.99 -14.49 -7.07
CA SER A 175 4.91 -15.47 -7.65
C SER A 175 6.38 -15.16 -7.35
N VAL A 176 6.68 -13.90 -7.08
CA VAL A 176 8.03 -13.41 -6.77
C VAL A 176 8.37 -13.59 -5.30
N LEU A 177 7.40 -13.37 -4.40
CA LEU A 177 7.61 -13.48 -2.97
C LEU A 177 7.52 -14.94 -2.49
N GLU A 178 8.46 -15.33 -1.61
CA GLU A 178 8.45 -16.61 -0.92
C GLU A 178 7.38 -16.64 0.19
N ASN A 179 6.82 -17.82 0.47
CA ASN A 179 5.95 -18.02 1.62
C ASN A 179 6.82 -18.36 2.84
N VAL A 180 6.84 -17.50 3.82
CA VAL A 180 7.74 -17.57 4.98
C VAL A 180 6.99 -17.52 6.30
N ALA A 181 7.60 -18.04 7.36
CA ALA A 181 7.16 -17.80 8.72
C ALA A 181 7.66 -16.43 9.19
N TRP A 182 6.79 -15.66 9.83
CA TRP A 182 7.12 -14.38 10.42
C TRP A 182 7.26 -14.49 11.93
N SER A 183 8.40 -14.06 12.46
CA SER A 183 8.70 -14.01 13.89
C SER A 183 9.29 -12.65 14.24
N PHE A 184 8.58 -11.84 15.01
CA PHE A 184 8.97 -10.46 15.34
C PHE A 184 9.36 -9.64 14.10
N GLY A 185 8.58 -9.79 13.01
CA GLY A 185 8.83 -9.09 11.74
C GLY A 185 10.02 -9.62 10.93
N GLN A 186 10.65 -10.72 11.35
CA GLN A 186 11.74 -11.38 10.61
C GLN A 186 11.22 -12.58 9.84
N PRO A 187 11.58 -12.73 8.55
CA PRO A 187 11.17 -13.87 7.74
C PRO A 187 12.08 -15.08 8.00
N ILE A 188 11.47 -16.25 8.10
CA ILE A 188 12.16 -17.52 8.27
C ILE A 188 11.63 -18.51 7.24
N GLU A 189 12.55 -19.18 6.52
CA GLU A 189 12.16 -20.22 5.56
C GLU A 189 11.50 -21.39 6.27
N LEU A 190 10.32 -21.81 5.79
CA LEU A 190 9.57 -22.92 6.39
C LEU A 190 10.34 -24.25 6.35
N GLU A 191 11.11 -24.46 5.28
CA GLU A 191 11.91 -25.67 5.15
C GLU A 191 13.09 -25.68 6.15
N TRP A 192 13.72 -24.52 6.37
CA TRP A 192 14.75 -24.39 7.40
C TRP A 192 14.20 -24.70 8.80
N LEU A 193 12.99 -24.21 9.10
CA LEU A 193 12.31 -24.52 10.38
C LEU A 193 12.09 -26.03 10.54
N ARG A 194 11.63 -26.72 9.49
CA ARG A 194 11.40 -28.16 9.53
C ARG A 194 12.69 -28.95 9.75
N GLN A 195 13.77 -28.57 9.10
CA GLN A 195 15.06 -29.24 9.22
C GLN A 195 15.67 -29.07 10.62
N ASN A 196 15.43 -27.94 11.29
CA ASN A 196 15.99 -27.62 12.58
C ASN A 196 14.98 -27.77 13.75
N GLU A 197 13.76 -28.20 13.48
CA GLU A 197 12.64 -28.21 14.44
C GLU A 197 12.97 -28.98 15.74
N ILE A 198 13.49 -30.19 15.61
CA ILE A 198 13.78 -31.06 16.77
C ILE A 198 14.82 -30.41 17.67
N GLU A 199 15.92 -29.96 17.08
CA GLU A 199 17.00 -29.31 17.80
C GLU A 199 16.53 -28.04 18.51
N MET A 200 15.89 -27.15 17.78
CA MET A 200 15.38 -25.88 18.34
C MET A 200 14.40 -26.11 19.49
N LYS A 201 13.50 -27.10 19.37
CA LYS A 201 12.52 -27.41 20.41
C LYS A 201 13.19 -28.01 21.67
N LEU A 202 14.18 -28.89 21.50
CA LEU A 202 14.90 -29.48 22.62
C LEU A 202 15.77 -28.45 23.35
N TYR A 203 16.41 -27.54 22.66
CA TYR A 203 17.17 -26.44 23.27
C TYR A 203 16.32 -25.26 23.76
N GLY A 204 15.01 -25.26 23.49
CA GLY A 204 14.12 -24.13 23.86
C GLY A 204 14.31 -22.88 23.04
N HIS A 205 14.87 -22.98 21.84
CA HIS A 205 15.13 -21.85 20.92
C HIS A 205 14.13 -21.76 19.76
N TYR A 206 13.00 -22.46 19.82
CA TYR A 206 12.00 -22.43 18.76
C TYR A 206 11.36 -21.05 18.70
N PRO A 207 11.34 -20.39 17.53
CA PRO A 207 10.84 -19.02 17.41
C PRO A 207 9.31 -18.97 17.59
N LEU A 208 8.83 -17.88 18.15
CA LEU A 208 7.40 -17.57 18.14
C LEU A 208 6.96 -17.20 16.71
N ILE A 209 6.20 -18.09 16.07
CA ILE A 209 5.67 -17.84 14.73
C ILE A 209 4.33 -17.11 14.86
N GLU A 210 4.29 -15.86 14.40
CA GLU A 210 3.12 -14.98 14.46
C GLU A 210 2.19 -15.17 13.26
N SER A 211 2.77 -15.48 12.10
CA SER A 211 2.02 -15.75 10.86
C SER A 211 2.87 -16.47 9.82
N VAL A 212 2.21 -17.05 8.84
CA VAL A 212 2.83 -17.59 7.62
C VAL A 212 2.17 -16.91 6.44
N ASP A 213 2.93 -16.12 5.70
CA ASP A 213 2.42 -15.33 4.56
C ASP A 213 3.58 -14.93 3.64
N LYS A 214 3.25 -14.60 2.40
CA LYS A 214 4.18 -13.99 1.45
C LYS A 214 4.39 -12.49 1.71
N PHE A 215 3.38 -11.82 2.27
CA PHE A 215 3.40 -10.38 2.57
C PHE A 215 3.60 -10.14 4.07
N PRO A 216 4.49 -9.23 4.45
CA PRO A 216 4.62 -8.83 5.85
C PRO A 216 3.41 -8.01 6.32
N ARG A 217 3.36 -7.74 7.61
CA ARG A 217 2.37 -6.84 8.20
C ARG A 217 2.83 -5.38 8.05
N PHE A 218 1.85 -4.48 7.92
CA PHE A 218 2.06 -3.05 7.75
C PHE A 218 3.00 -2.46 8.81
N LEU A 219 2.73 -2.71 10.09
CA LEU A 219 3.51 -2.17 11.21
C LEU A 219 4.94 -2.72 11.32
N SER A 220 5.27 -3.81 10.63
CA SER A 220 6.66 -4.30 10.57
C SER A 220 7.57 -3.40 9.72
N HIS A 221 6.98 -2.54 8.87
CA HIS A 221 7.72 -1.71 7.92
C HIS A 221 7.36 -0.22 7.98
N ILE A 222 6.14 0.11 8.40
CA ILE A 222 5.59 1.46 8.27
C ILE A 222 5.30 2.02 9.66
N ILE A 223 5.80 3.22 9.89
CA ILE A 223 5.43 4.05 11.04
C ILE A 223 4.24 4.91 10.58
N PRO A 224 3.02 4.67 11.11
CA PRO A 224 1.85 5.45 10.71
C PRO A 224 1.89 6.87 11.26
N ALA A 225 0.97 7.73 10.80
CA ALA A 225 0.78 9.06 11.37
C ALA A 225 0.35 8.98 12.86
N ASN A 226 0.66 10.03 13.64
CA ASN A 226 0.42 10.05 15.09
C ASN A 226 -1.04 9.81 15.51
N ASN A 227 -1.99 10.16 14.65
CA ASN A 227 -3.42 9.98 14.89
C ASN A 227 -4.01 8.74 14.16
N THR A 228 -3.19 7.88 13.58
CA THR A 228 -3.60 6.60 12.99
C THR A 228 -3.45 5.50 14.04
N ARG A 229 -4.49 4.71 14.25
CA ARG A 229 -4.51 3.65 15.25
C ARG A 229 -4.68 2.29 14.60
N VAL A 230 -3.79 1.37 14.88
CA VAL A 230 -3.87 -0.05 14.48
C VAL A 230 -3.78 -0.88 15.75
N LEU A 231 -4.91 -1.38 16.25
CA LEU A 231 -5.01 -2.02 17.54
C LEU A 231 -4.50 -3.47 17.54
N ASP A 232 -4.41 -4.08 16.35
CA ASP A 232 -3.87 -5.43 16.14
C ASP A 232 -3.05 -5.44 14.84
N ALA A 233 -1.75 -5.63 14.96
CA ALA A 233 -0.82 -5.61 13.83
C ALA A 233 -1.14 -6.66 12.75
N SER A 234 -1.78 -7.78 13.12
CA SER A 234 -2.16 -8.85 12.19
C SER A 234 -3.23 -8.43 11.17
N LYS A 235 -3.95 -7.33 11.44
CA LYS A 235 -5.11 -6.89 10.66
C LYS A 235 -4.77 -6.09 9.41
N VAL A 236 -3.54 -5.65 9.25
CA VAL A 236 -3.15 -4.81 8.10
C VAL A 236 -1.95 -5.43 7.39
N ARG A 237 -2.12 -5.76 6.11
CA ARG A 237 -1.01 -6.17 5.22
C ARG A 237 -0.20 -4.96 4.77
N MET A 238 1.12 -5.16 4.58
CA MET A 238 1.93 -4.20 3.86
C MET A 238 1.40 -4.00 2.43
N GLY A 239 1.48 -2.79 1.91
CA GLY A 239 0.82 -2.38 0.66
C GLY A 239 -0.60 -1.82 0.89
N ALA A 240 -1.13 -1.87 2.12
CA ALA A 240 -2.28 -1.08 2.51
C ALA A 240 -1.88 0.39 2.69
N GLN A 241 -2.81 1.32 2.44
CA GLN A 241 -2.62 2.74 2.68
C GLN A 241 -3.62 3.21 3.74
N LEU A 242 -3.12 3.69 4.88
CA LEU A 242 -3.94 4.21 5.97
C LEU A 242 -3.74 5.72 6.05
N HIS A 243 -4.79 6.47 5.74
CA HIS A 243 -4.78 7.92 5.87
C HIS A 243 -4.73 8.33 7.36
N PRO A 244 -4.08 9.46 7.71
CA PRO A 244 -4.14 10.02 9.07
C PRO A 244 -5.56 10.09 9.63
N GLY A 245 -5.76 9.69 10.88
CA GLY A 245 -7.07 9.60 11.53
C GLY A 245 -7.82 8.28 11.31
N THR A 246 -7.27 7.33 10.54
CA THR A 246 -7.86 5.99 10.40
C THR A 246 -7.65 5.17 11.66
N THR A 247 -8.69 4.49 12.12
CA THR A 247 -8.62 3.52 13.23
C THR A 247 -8.99 2.12 12.74
N ILE A 248 -8.07 1.17 12.93
CA ILE A 248 -8.29 -0.25 12.65
C ILE A 248 -8.50 -0.97 13.99
N MET A 249 -9.73 -1.43 14.21
CA MET A 249 -10.12 -2.15 15.42
C MET A 249 -9.62 -3.60 15.39
N PRO A 250 -9.50 -4.28 16.53
CA PRO A 250 -9.23 -5.72 16.57
C PRO A 250 -10.47 -6.53 16.13
N GLY A 251 -10.37 -7.85 16.15
CA GLY A 251 -11.50 -8.72 15.85
C GLY A 251 -11.69 -8.96 14.35
N ALA A 252 -12.82 -8.55 13.79
CA ALA A 252 -13.19 -8.84 12.41
C ALA A 252 -12.57 -7.91 11.35
N SER A 253 -11.85 -6.87 11.76
CA SER A 253 -11.21 -5.96 10.81
C SER A 253 -10.09 -6.65 10.03
N TYR A 254 -9.93 -6.25 8.77
CA TYR A 254 -8.80 -6.65 7.94
C TYR A 254 -8.65 -5.69 6.75
N VAL A 255 -7.46 -5.17 6.55
CA VAL A 255 -7.11 -4.33 5.39
C VAL A 255 -6.05 -5.03 4.55
N ASN A 256 -6.40 -5.34 3.31
CA ASN A 256 -5.52 -6.04 2.39
C ASN A 256 -4.57 -5.07 1.67
N PHE A 257 -3.57 -5.61 0.95
CA PHE A 257 -2.67 -4.81 0.12
C PHE A 257 -3.43 -4.11 -1.03
N ASN A 258 -2.89 -3.01 -1.51
CA ASN A 258 -3.48 -2.14 -2.55
C ASN A 258 -4.91 -1.69 -2.20
N ALA A 259 -5.22 -1.61 -0.91
CA ALA A 259 -6.51 -1.20 -0.35
C ALA A 259 -6.27 -0.21 0.79
N GLY A 260 -7.27 0.57 1.16
CA GLY A 260 -7.12 1.49 2.27
C GLY A 260 -8.13 2.61 2.33
N THR A 261 -7.75 3.71 2.96
CA THR A 261 -8.59 4.84 3.30
C THR A 261 -8.04 6.14 2.69
N THR A 262 -8.93 7.09 2.35
CA THR A 262 -8.54 8.39 1.81
C THR A 262 -8.77 9.55 2.78
N GLY A 263 -9.14 9.24 4.03
CA GLY A 263 -9.33 10.16 5.13
C GLY A 263 -9.53 9.39 6.43
N PRO A 264 -9.92 10.05 7.54
CA PRO A 264 -10.31 9.39 8.78
C PRO A 264 -11.46 8.39 8.54
N VAL A 265 -11.27 7.14 8.96
CA VAL A 265 -12.25 6.04 8.81
C VAL A 265 -12.17 5.14 10.03
N MET A 266 -13.32 4.74 10.57
CA MET A 266 -13.41 3.65 11.52
C MET A 266 -13.52 2.32 10.78
N VAL A 267 -12.66 1.36 11.09
CA VAL A 267 -12.63 0.04 10.44
C VAL A 267 -12.76 -1.05 11.48
N GLU A 268 -13.91 -1.70 11.51
CA GLU A 268 -14.22 -2.89 12.31
C GLU A 268 -14.53 -4.11 11.43
N GLY A 269 -14.56 -3.92 10.12
CA GLY A 269 -14.85 -4.92 9.10
C GLY A 269 -13.71 -5.11 8.11
N ARG A 270 -13.98 -5.81 7.01
CA ARG A 270 -13.01 -6.20 5.99
C ARG A 270 -12.97 -5.22 4.81
N ILE A 271 -11.80 -4.66 4.56
CA ILE A 271 -11.44 -3.92 3.35
C ILE A 271 -10.58 -4.84 2.47
N SER A 272 -11.19 -5.45 1.45
CA SER A 272 -10.52 -6.42 0.57
C SER A 272 -9.55 -5.72 -0.39
N SER A 273 -8.74 -6.52 -1.11
CA SER A 273 -7.78 -6.00 -2.09
C SER A 273 -8.41 -5.04 -3.09
N SER A 274 -7.72 -3.96 -3.37
CA SER A 274 -8.12 -2.88 -4.27
C SER A 274 -9.38 -2.08 -3.85
N VAL A 275 -9.84 -2.23 -2.62
CA VAL A 275 -10.95 -1.44 -2.07
C VAL A 275 -10.44 -0.12 -1.52
N ILE A 276 -11.14 0.97 -1.83
CA ILE A 276 -10.87 2.32 -1.30
C ILE A 276 -12.09 2.77 -0.50
N VAL A 277 -11.85 3.30 0.71
CA VAL A 277 -12.89 3.82 1.60
C VAL A 277 -12.66 5.33 1.82
N GLY A 278 -13.70 6.12 1.54
CA GLY A 278 -13.69 7.58 1.65
C GLY A 278 -13.72 8.07 3.09
N SER A 279 -13.27 9.31 3.28
CA SER A 279 -13.20 10.01 4.57
C SER A 279 -14.55 10.04 5.30
N GLY A 280 -14.51 9.98 6.62
CA GLY A 280 -15.70 10.05 7.47
C GLY A 280 -16.58 8.81 7.45
N SER A 281 -16.17 7.74 6.74
CA SER A 281 -16.94 6.51 6.63
C SER A 281 -16.67 5.58 7.80
N ASP A 282 -17.62 4.67 8.04
CA ASP A 282 -17.59 3.68 9.10
C ASP A 282 -17.84 2.29 8.50
N VAL A 283 -16.86 1.39 8.66
CA VAL A 283 -16.94 -0.02 8.24
C VAL A 283 -17.24 -0.86 9.49
N GLY A 284 -18.52 -1.05 9.78
CA GLY A 284 -19.01 -1.68 11.00
C GLY A 284 -18.51 -3.11 11.22
N GLY A 285 -18.66 -3.60 12.44
CA GLY A 285 -18.13 -4.88 12.90
C GLY A 285 -18.53 -6.05 12.01
N GLY A 286 -17.55 -6.72 11.40
CA GLY A 286 -17.79 -7.83 10.48
C GLY A 286 -18.34 -7.44 9.11
N ALA A 287 -18.56 -6.17 8.81
CA ALA A 287 -18.91 -5.74 7.46
C ALA A 287 -17.81 -6.15 6.46
N SER A 288 -18.21 -6.53 5.25
CA SER A 288 -17.31 -7.06 4.24
C SER A 288 -17.47 -6.34 2.91
N ILE A 289 -16.45 -5.59 2.51
CA ILE A 289 -16.37 -4.98 1.19
C ILE A 289 -15.64 -5.95 0.28
N LEU A 290 -16.29 -6.40 -0.80
CA LEU A 290 -15.73 -7.41 -1.70
C LEU A 290 -14.59 -6.83 -2.55
N GLY A 291 -13.55 -7.62 -2.72
CA GLY A 291 -12.44 -7.30 -3.59
C GLY A 291 -12.67 -7.75 -5.03
N VAL A 292 -11.76 -7.36 -5.91
CA VAL A 292 -11.79 -7.59 -7.37
C VAL A 292 -12.05 -9.07 -7.75
N LEU A 293 -11.53 -10.02 -6.97
CA LEU A 293 -11.64 -11.45 -7.26
C LEU A 293 -12.90 -12.11 -6.67
N SER A 294 -13.69 -11.39 -5.86
CA SER A 294 -14.73 -12.00 -5.02
C SER A 294 -16.17 -11.68 -5.47
N GLY A 295 -16.43 -11.54 -6.78
CA GLY A 295 -17.78 -11.36 -7.28
C GLY A 295 -18.13 -9.94 -7.74
N THR A 296 -17.13 -9.17 -8.14
CA THR A 296 -17.30 -7.82 -8.70
C THR A 296 -16.96 -7.75 -10.20
N ASN A 297 -16.95 -8.89 -10.88
CA ASN A 297 -16.57 -9.02 -12.31
C ASN A 297 -15.27 -8.28 -12.68
N GLY A 298 -14.30 -8.24 -11.76
CA GLY A 298 -13.04 -7.53 -11.96
C GLY A 298 -13.09 -6.02 -11.67
N ASN A 299 -14.23 -5.46 -11.28
CA ASN A 299 -14.36 -4.04 -10.96
C ASN A 299 -14.02 -3.77 -9.49
N PRO A 300 -13.08 -2.86 -9.19
CA PRO A 300 -12.74 -2.55 -7.81
C PRO A 300 -13.85 -1.74 -7.13
N VAL A 301 -14.25 -2.16 -5.92
CA VAL A 301 -15.24 -1.45 -5.11
C VAL A 301 -14.61 -0.22 -4.46
N SER A 302 -15.30 0.92 -4.55
CA SER A 302 -15.00 2.13 -3.78
C SER A 302 -16.19 2.49 -2.92
N ILE A 303 -15.93 2.90 -1.69
CA ILE A 303 -16.92 3.45 -0.76
C ILE A 303 -16.66 4.95 -0.66
N GLY A 304 -17.69 5.75 -0.91
CA GLY A 304 -17.60 7.21 -0.83
C GLY A 304 -17.45 7.71 0.60
N GLU A 305 -17.43 9.03 0.74
CA GLU A 305 -17.28 9.70 2.02
C GLU A 305 -18.55 9.64 2.87
N ASN A 306 -18.39 9.71 4.21
CA ASN A 306 -19.50 9.73 5.17
C ASN A 306 -20.49 8.58 4.97
N THR A 307 -20.01 7.39 4.59
CA THR A 307 -20.82 6.20 4.31
C THR A 307 -20.73 5.23 5.49
N LEU A 308 -21.86 4.66 5.89
CA LEU A 308 -21.96 3.65 6.96
C LEU A 308 -22.24 2.28 6.37
N LEU A 309 -21.38 1.33 6.67
CA LEU A 309 -21.61 -0.10 6.45
C LEU A 309 -21.96 -0.75 7.77
N GLY A 310 -23.22 -1.10 7.97
CA GLY A 310 -23.71 -1.73 9.20
C GLY A 310 -23.04 -3.08 9.47
N ALA A 311 -23.03 -3.48 10.74
CA ALA A 311 -22.40 -4.74 11.16
C ALA A 311 -22.84 -5.94 10.32
N ASN A 312 -21.88 -6.79 9.92
CA ASN A 312 -22.11 -7.99 9.10
C ASN A 312 -22.79 -7.72 7.74
N SER A 313 -22.78 -6.49 7.25
CA SER A 313 -23.22 -6.21 5.88
C SER A 313 -22.19 -6.65 4.84
N VAL A 314 -22.65 -6.96 3.62
CA VAL A 314 -21.77 -7.29 2.49
C VAL A 314 -22.02 -6.31 1.35
N THR A 315 -20.95 -5.69 0.86
CA THR A 315 -21.02 -4.73 -0.24
C THR A 315 -20.14 -5.19 -1.40
N GLY A 316 -20.78 -5.48 -2.54
CA GLY A 316 -20.11 -5.89 -3.78
C GLY A 316 -20.32 -4.92 -4.93
N ILE A 317 -20.80 -3.71 -4.65
CA ILE A 317 -20.92 -2.60 -5.61
C ILE A 317 -20.24 -1.34 -5.06
N PRO A 318 -19.71 -0.44 -5.88
CA PRO A 318 -19.32 0.90 -5.44
C PRO A 318 -20.50 1.64 -4.79
N LEU A 319 -20.24 2.36 -3.72
CA LEU A 319 -21.19 3.26 -3.07
C LEU A 319 -20.67 4.69 -3.16
N GLY A 320 -21.55 5.64 -3.42
CA GLY A 320 -21.24 7.06 -3.36
C GLY A 320 -21.19 7.59 -1.93
N ASN A 321 -21.17 8.91 -1.80
CA ASN A 321 -21.11 9.60 -0.51
C ASN A 321 -22.44 9.50 0.26
N ALA A 322 -22.35 9.53 1.58
CA ALA A 322 -23.50 9.55 2.50
C ALA A 322 -24.47 8.38 2.32
N CYS A 323 -23.97 7.21 1.93
CA CYS A 323 -24.76 5.99 1.84
C CYS A 323 -24.82 5.27 3.19
N ILE A 324 -25.85 4.46 3.38
CA ILE A 324 -26.02 3.58 4.53
C ILE A 324 -26.39 2.20 4.02
N VAL A 325 -25.72 1.17 4.54
CA VAL A 325 -26.11 -0.23 4.37
C VAL A 325 -26.45 -0.76 5.76
N ASP A 326 -27.69 -1.15 5.99
CA ASP A 326 -28.10 -1.67 7.30
C ASP A 326 -27.38 -2.98 7.65
N ALA A 327 -27.32 -3.28 8.93
CA ALA A 327 -26.67 -4.50 9.43
C ALA A 327 -27.27 -5.78 8.81
N GLY A 328 -26.39 -6.76 8.54
CA GLY A 328 -26.79 -8.11 8.11
C GLY A 328 -27.27 -8.24 6.68
N ILE A 329 -27.27 -7.17 5.86
CA ILE A 329 -27.74 -7.26 4.47
C ILE A 329 -26.59 -7.33 3.46
N SER A 330 -26.88 -7.94 2.30
CA SER A 330 -25.91 -8.08 1.20
C SER A 330 -26.40 -7.32 -0.03
N ILE A 331 -25.57 -6.38 -0.50
CA ILE A 331 -25.81 -5.63 -1.73
C ILE A 331 -24.75 -6.01 -2.75
N LEU A 332 -25.14 -6.83 -3.72
CA LEU A 332 -24.33 -7.30 -4.83
C LEU A 332 -24.84 -6.75 -6.15
N GLU A 333 -24.09 -6.89 -7.23
CA GLU A 333 -24.49 -6.42 -8.57
C GLU A 333 -25.88 -6.92 -8.99
N GLY A 334 -26.19 -8.19 -8.70
CA GLY A 334 -27.46 -8.83 -9.05
C GLY A 334 -28.61 -8.64 -8.05
N THR A 335 -28.35 -8.07 -6.87
CA THR A 335 -29.36 -7.89 -5.82
C THR A 335 -30.52 -7.04 -6.32
N LYS A 336 -31.76 -7.57 -6.20
CA LYS A 336 -32.99 -6.82 -6.53
C LYS A 336 -33.35 -5.91 -5.38
N VAL A 337 -33.38 -4.60 -5.62
CA VAL A 337 -33.67 -3.55 -4.65
C VAL A 337 -34.97 -2.87 -5.03
N GLY A 338 -35.96 -2.92 -4.14
CA GLY A 338 -37.25 -2.25 -4.33
C GLY A 338 -37.20 -0.80 -3.88
N ILE A 339 -37.62 0.12 -4.71
CA ILE A 339 -37.58 1.56 -4.42
C ILE A 339 -38.94 2.16 -4.78
N SER A 340 -39.59 2.87 -3.85
CA SER A 340 -40.83 3.59 -4.18
C SER A 340 -40.54 4.76 -5.12
N ALA A 341 -41.50 5.11 -5.98
CA ALA A 341 -41.37 6.21 -6.94
C ALA A 341 -40.94 7.52 -6.26
N ASN A 342 -41.47 7.82 -5.08
CA ASN A 342 -41.09 9.02 -4.31
C ASN A 342 -39.63 8.98 -3.85
N GLU A 343 -39.14 7.86 -3.32
CA GLU A 343 -37.74 7.73 -2.91
C GLU A 343 -36.79 7.72 -4.11
N LEU A 344 -37.20 7.12 -5.23
CA LEU A 344 -36.43 7.15 -6.47
C LEU A 344 -36.25 8.59 -7.00
N ALA A 345 -37.28 9.42 -6.90
CA ALA A 345 -37.19 10.84 -7.27
C ALA A 345 -36.15 11.58 -6.38
N LYS A 346 -36.18 11.39 -5.07
CA LYS A 346 -35.21 11.99 -4.14
C LYS A 346 -33.78 11.50 -4.34
N ILE A 347 -33.61 10.22 -4.71
CA ILE A 347 -32.28 9.67 -5.06
C ILE A 347 -31.82 10.31 -6.39
N ALA A 348 -32.71 10.50 -7.36
CA ALA A 348 -32.40 11.16 -8.62
C ALA A 348 -31.95 12.62 -8.42
N GLU A 349 -32.61 13.37 -7.53
CA GLU A 349 -32.22 14.75 -7.18
C GLU A 349 -30.78 14.82 -6.61
N ALA A 350 -30.40 13.84 -5.80
CA ALA A 350 -29.04 13.74 -5.25
C ALA A 350 -28.00 13.23 -6.28
N ASN A 351 -28.44 12.74 -7.43
CA ASN A 351 -27.61 12.15 -8.48
C ASN A 351 -28.02 12.67 -9.88
N PRO A 352 -27.91 13.96 -10.17
CA PRO A 352 -28.48 14.61 -11.36
C PRO A 352 -27.92 14.07 -12.68
N ASN A 353 -26.76 13.43 -12.66
CA ASN A 353 -26.13 12.85 -13.84
C ASN A 353 -26.72 11.46 -14.23
N VAL A 354 -27.60 10.90 -13.41
CA VAL A 354 -28.20 9.59 -13.65
C VAL A 354 -29.67 9.76 -14.01
N LYS A 355 -30.10 9.15 -15.11
CA LYS A 355 -31.50 9.19 -15.56
C LYS A 355 -32.19 7.87 -15.25
N PHE A 356 -33.15 7.88 -14.34
CA PHE A 356 -34.04 6.77 -14.10
C PHE A 356 -35.25 6.81 -15.04
N LYS A 357 -35.81 5.64 -15.35
CA LYS A 357 -37.09 5.57 -16.09
C LYS A 357 -38.18 6.22 -15.27
N LYS A 358 -39.06 6.99 -15.93
CA LYS A 358 -40.24 7.54 -15.29
C LYS A 358 -41.20 6.42 -14.86
N VAL A 359 -41.71 6.51 -13.64
CA VAL A 359 -42.54 5.47 -13.00
C VAL A 359 -43.80 6.13 -12.46
N GLY A 360 -44.92 5.36 -12.41
CA GLY A 360 -46.17 5.77 -11.79
C GLY A 360 -46.00 6.03 -10.28
N LYS A 361 -46.78 6.97 -9.72
CA LYS A 361 -46.59 7.49 -8.35
C LYS A 361 -46.71 6.44 -7.23
N GLU A 362 -47.37 5.33 -7.44
CA GLU A 362 -47.63 4.28 -6.43
C GLU A 362 -46.81 2.98 -6.67
N GLU A 363 -45.96 2.97 -7.68
CA GLU A 363 -45.20 1.77 -8.04
C GLU A 363 -43.91 1.63 -7.25
N ILE A 364 -43.60 0.38 -6.89
CA ILE A 364 -42.28 -0.03 -6.45
C ILE A 364 -41.47 -0.46 -7.67
N VAL A 365 -40.36 0.20 -7.92
CA VAL A 365 -39.43 -0.15 -8.98
C VAL A 365 -38.37 -1.10 -8.43
N PHE A 366 -38.08 -2.15 -9.15
CA PHE A 366 -36.97 -3.05 -8.83
C PHE A 366 -35.75 -2.75 -9.71
N LEU A 367 -34.70 -2.24 -9.09
CA LEU A 367 -33.41 -2.03 -9.75
C LEU A 367 -32.41 -3.10 -9.26
N LYS A 368 -31.44 -3.45 -10.11
CA LYS A 368 -30.31 -4.27 -9.67
C LYS A 368 -29.32 -3.40 -8.87
N GLY A 369 -28.58 -4.00 -7.96
CA GLY A 369 -27.53 -3.29 -7.24
C GLY A 369 -26.55 -2.58 -8.17
N LEU A 370 -26.20 -3.20 -9.32
CA LEU A 370 -25.35 -2.58 -10.33
C LEU A 370 -25.90 -1.25 -10.87
N GLU A 371 -27.23 -1.11 -11.00
CA GLU A 371 -27.89 0.12 -11.46
C GLU A 371 -27.86 1.23 -10.41
N LEU A 372 -27.56 0.89 -9.16
CA LEU A 372 -27.41 1.79 -8.02
C LEU A 372 -25.93 2.04 -7.65
N ALA A 373 -25.00 1.42 -8.35
CA ALA A 373 -23.58 1.53 -8.07
C ALA A 373 -23.07 2.96 -8.20
N GLY A 374 -22.30 3.41 -7.21
CA GLY A 374 -21.67 4.74 -7.17
C GLY A 374 -22.62 5.89 -6.88
N LEU A 375 -23.90 5.65 -6.66
CA LEU A 375 -24.87 6.70 -6.35
C LEU A 375 -24.71 7.21 -4.91
N ASN A 376 -24.92 8.50 -4.73
CA ASN A 376 -24.84 9.17 -3.43
C ASN A 376 -26.15 9.07 -2.65
N GLY A 377 -26.03 9.01 -1.32
CA GLY A 377 -27.14 9.20 -0.40
C GLY A 377 -28.21 8.15 -0.45
N ILE A 378 -27.84 6.89 -0.67
CA ILE A 378 -28.75 5.76 -0.64
C ILE A 378 -28.69 5.07 0.72
N HIS A 379 -29.84 4.80 1.30
CA HIS A 379 -30.00 3.94 2.46
C HIS A 379 -30.59 2.60 2.04
N PHE A 380 -29.77 1.55 2.06
CA PHE A 380 -30.20 0.17 1.83
C PHE A 380 -30.63 -0.47 3.15
N ARG A 381 -31.80 -1.09 3.14
CA ARG A 381 -32.39 -1.76 4.30
C ARG A 381 -33.20 -2.97 3.91
N GLN A 382 -33.46 -3.86 4.85
CA GLN A 382 -34.35 -4.98 4.63
C GLN A 382 -35.72 -4.74 5.28
N ASN A 383 -36.78 -5.02 4.55
CA ASN A 383 -38.15 -5.07 5.09
C ASN A 383 -38.29 -6.34 5.94
N SER A 384 -38.48 -6.19 7.24
CA SER A 384 -38.58 -7.32 8.18
C SER A 384 -39.85 -8.17 8.03
N VAL A 385 -40.88 -7.69 7.30
CA VAL A 385 -42.11 -8.41 7.09
C VAL A 385 -41.97 -9.43 5.94
N ASN A 386 -41.31 -9.05 4.86
CA ASN A 386 -41.23 -9.87 3.64
C ASN A 386 -39.82 -10.18 3.17
N GLY A 387 -38.80 -9.73 3.88
CA GLY A 387 -37.39 -9.94 3.54
C GLY A 387 -36.86 -9.14 2.34
N MET A 388 -37.68 -8.30 1.70
CA MET A 388 -37.29 -7.53 0.52
C MET A 388 -36.22 -6.50 0.85
N ILE A 389 -35.16 -6.47 0.06
CA ILE A 389 -34.17 -5.37 0.12
C ILE A 389 -34.78 -4.11 -0.51
N GLN A 390 -34.77 -3.03 0.22
CA GLN A 390 -35.30 -1.74 -0.19
C GLN A 390 -34.23 -0.67 -0.15
N ALA A 391 -34.42 0.39 -0.93
CA ALA A 391 -33.60 1.59 -0.82
C ALA A 391 -34.48 2.86 -0.72
N ALA A 392 -33.97 3.80 0.04
CA ALA A 392 -34.55 5.13 0.23
C ALA A 392 -33.44 6.20 0.21
N ARG A 393 -33.81 7.46 0.12
CA ARG A 393 -32.86 8.58 0.31
C ARG A 393 -32.37 8.57 1.75
N SER A 394 -31.04 8.54 1.94
CA SER A 394 -30.43 8.65 3.27
C SER A 394 -30.75 10.01 3.88
N LYS A 395 -31.20 10.01 5.14
CA LYS A 395 -31.55 11.22 5.92
C LYS A 395 -30.62 11.44 7.12
N ARG A 396 -29.68 10.53 7.33
CA ARG A 396 -28.85 10.51 8.51
C ARG A 396 -27.50 11.17 8.21
N ASP A 397 -27.12 12.16 8.98
CA ASP A 397 -25.75 12.66 9.02
C ASP A 397 -24.90 11.64 9.78
N ILE A 398 -23.94 11.06 9.10
CA ILE A 398 -22.97 10.14 9.69
C ILE A 398 -21.80 10.98 10.15
N LYS A 399 -21.46 10.90 11.43
CA LYS A 399 -20.29 11.57 12.01
C LYS A 399 -19.48 10.54 12.78
N LEU A 400 -18.18 10.53 12.54
CA LEU A 400 -17.26 9.76 13.37
C LEU A 400 -17.18 10.39 14.76
N ASN A 401 -16.98 9.57 15.78
CA ASN A 401 -16.71 10.09 17.12
C ASN A 401 -15.33 10.74 17.14
N SER A 402 -15.29 12.06 17.33
CA SER A 402 -14.05 12.85 17.32
C SER A 402 -13.06 12.48 18.44
N GLU A 403 -13.50 11.76 19.47
CA GLU A 403 -12.61 11.29 20.55
C GLU A 403 -11.84 10.02 20.16
N LEU A 404 -12.24 9.34 19.07
CA LEU A 404 -11.64 8.09 18.61
C LEU A 404 -10.68 8.29 17.42
N HIS A 405 -10.62 9.51 16.88
CA HIS A 405 -9.85 9.83 15.65
C HIS A 405 -8.85 10.95 15.83
#